data_fe043abb548916c8683b1ef09086b950
#
_entry.id   fe043abb548916c8683b1ef09086b950
#
_cell.length_a   1.000
_cell.length_b   1.000
_cell.length_c   1.000
_cell.angle_alpha   90.00
_cell.angle_beta   90.00
_cell.angle_gamma   90.00
#
_symmetry.space_group_name_H-M   'P 1'
#
loop_
_entity.id
_entity.type
_entity.pdbx_description
1 polymer ?
#
loop_
_entity_poly.entity_id
_entity_poly.type
_entity_poly.pdbx_seq_one_letter_code
_entity_poly.pdbx_strand_id
1 'polypeptide(L)'
;MLAVTVLGCSGSYAAAGGACTGYLMRSPQANVWLDAGPGTLANLQAECSLGDLDAVVLTHAHPDHWLELPVVANAIQWYEPRPRLPVYSNAHMAAHARSLIGPDIDVPFDWRVIEADAQVEVGDQTWTFAETEHYVPTFATRTDCGDESIVFTSDTGPGFTLASMVERSGAIDLALIESTFLERSEHPGALHLAADE
;
A
#
# COMPACT_ATOMS: atom_id res chain seq x y z
N MET A 1 -3.75 -19.92 0.89
CA MET A 1 -4.18 -19.14 -0.31
C MET A 1 -3.95 -17.68 0.00
N LEU A 2 -3.20 -17.00 -0.85
CA LEU A 2 -3.04 -15.56 -0.84
C LEU A 2 -4.20 -14.92 -1.63
N ALA A 3 -4.84 -13.90 -1.07
CA ALA A 3 -5.98 -13.24 -1.69
C ALA A 3 -5.86 -11.72 -1.53
N VAL A 4 -6.37 -10.98 -2.51
CA VAL A 4 -6.49 -9.52 -2.46
C VAL A 4 -7.95 -9.11 -2.54
N THR A 5 -8.37 -8.22 -1.63
CA THR A 5 -9.66 -7.52 -1.71
C THR A 5 -9.39 -6.06 -2.07
N VAL A 6 -10.01 -5.57 -3.13
CA VAL A 6 -9.92 -4.17 -3.54
C VAL A 6 -10.83 -3.34 -2.63
N LEU A 7 -10.24 -2.53 -1.75
CA LEU A 7 -10.96 -1.60 -0.86
C LEU A 7 -11.25 -0.28 -1.56
N GLY A 8 -10.42 0.09 -2.52
CA GLY A 8 -10.55 1.26 -3.36
C GLY A 8 -9.47 1.30 -4.43
N CYS A 9 -9.79 1.86 -5.59
CA CYS A 9 -8.92 2.00 -6.74
C CYS A 9 -9.22 3.27 -7.56
N SER A 10 -9.90 4.26 -6.98
CA SER A 10 -10.01 5.58 -7.58
C SER A 10 -8.68 6.31 -7.39
N GLY A 11 -8.02 6.70 -8.46
CA GLY A 11 -6.68 7.32 -8.45
C GLY A 11 -6.56 8.54 -7.53
N SER A 12 -6.09 9.67 -8.02
CA SER A 12 -5.72 10.85 -7.21
C SER A 12 -6.82 11.41 -6.27
N TYR A 13 -8.09 11.02 -6.43
CA TYR A 13 -9.19 11.42 -5.55
C TYR A 13 -10.34 10.42 -5.60
N ALA A 14 -11.10 10.33 -4.51
CA ALA A 14 -12.25 9.43 -4.42
C ALA A 14 -13.37 9.85 -5.39
N ALA A 15 -13.83 8.94 -6.21
CA ALA A 15 -15.02 9.14 -7.05
C ALA A 15 -16.30 8.97 -6.23
N ALA A 16 -17.43 9.42 -6.77
CA ALA A 16 -18.75 9.17 -6.14
C ALA A 16 -19.00 7.66 -6.02
N GLY A 17 -19.13 7.17 -4.79
CA GLY A 17 -19.27 5.73 -4.51
C GLY A 17 -18.01 4.90 -4.65
N GLY A 18 -16.84 5.54 -4.86
CA GLY A 18 -15.51 4.90 -4.89
C GLY A 18 -14.60 5.42 -3.78
N ALA A 19 -13.62 4.64 -3.40
CA ALA A 19 -12.56 5.02 -2.48
C ALA A 19 -11.24 5.17 -3.25
N CYS A 20 -10.30 5.96 -2.70
CA CYS A 20 -8.94 6.05 -3.20
C CYS A 20 -8.20 4.70 -3.10
N THR A 21 -6.90 4.69 -3.30
CA THR A 21 -6.12 3.45 -3.36
C THR A 21 -6.04 2.73 -2.03
N GLY A 22 -6.37 1.45 -2.02
CA GLY A 22 -6.18 0.57 -0.88
C GLY A 22 -6.65 -0.87 -1.14
N TYR A 23 -5.90 -1.80 -0.59
CA TYR A 23 -6.11 -3.24 -0.78
C TYR A 23 -5.96 -3.98 0.56
N LEU A 24 -6.73 -5.03 0.75
CA LEU A 24 -6.53 -5.95 1.86
C LEU A 24 -5.91 -7.25 1.34
N MET A 25 -4.66 -7.50 1.71
CA MET A 25 -3.91 -8.71 1.40
C MET A 25 -4.12 -9.72 2.50
N ARG A 26 -4.70 -10.87 2.17
CA ARG A 26 -5.03 -11.94 3.13
C ARG A 26 -4.29 -13.23 2.84
N SER A 27 -3.83 -13.85 3.89
CA SER A 27 -3.32 -15.22 3.90
C SER A 27 -3.87 -15.97 5.12
N PRO A 28 -3.60 -17.26 5.30
CA PRO A 28 -4.03 -17.98 6.50
C PRO A 28 -3.57 -17.41 7.83
N GLN A 29 -2.46 -16.64 7.86
CA GLN A 29 -1.87 -16.12 9.10
C GLN A 29 -1.65 -14.60 9.11
N ALA A 30 -2.12 -13.88 8.09
CA ALA A 30 -1.96 -12.42 8.07
C ALA A 30 -3.05 -11.70 7.28
N ASN A 31 -3.48 -10.55 7.82
CA ASN A 31 -4.28 -9.53 7.17
C ASN A 31 -3.44 -8.25 7.10
N VAL A 32 -3.02 -7.85 5.91
CA VAL A 32 -2.21 -6.65 5.70
C VAL A 32 -2.97 -5.65 4.85
N TRP A 33 -3.09 -4.43 5.35
CA TRP A 33 -3.68 -3.32 4.61
C TRP A 33 -2.59 -2.62 3.79
N LEU A 34 -2.66 -2.78 2.47
CA LEU A 34 -1.76 -2.15 1.50
C LEU A 34 -2.39 -0.86 0.99
N ASP A 35 -1.79 0.26 1.28
CA ASP A 35 -2.27 1.61 1.12
C ASP A 35 -3.63 1.90 1.79
N ALA A 36 -3.73 3.07 2.37
CA ALA A 36 -4.85 3.50 3.21
C ALA A 36 -5.42 4.84 2.73
N GLY A 37 -5.79 4.88 1.46
CA GLY A 37 -6.36 6.09 0.84
C GLY A 37 -7.77 6.39 1.32
N PRO A 38 -8.23 7.65 1.17
CA PRO A 38 -9.56 8.10 1.63
C PRO A 38 -10.71 7.21 1.17
N GLY A 39 -11.54 6.78 2.13
CA GLY A 39 -12.69 5.91 1.94
C GLY A 39 -12.39 4.41 2.12
N THR A 40 -11.13 3.99 2.11
CA THR A 40 -10.76 2.58 2.23
C THR A 40 -10.95 2.03 3.65
N LEU A 41 -10.88 2.87 4.70
CA LEU A 41 -11.14 2.46 6.08
C LEU A 41 -12.57 1.92 6.26
N ALA A 42 -13.55 2.59 5.68
CA ALA A 42 -14.94 2.15 5.77
C ALA A 42 -15.15 0.80 5.06
N ASN A 43 -14.52 0.61 3.91
CA ASN A 43 -14.57 -0.64 3.16
C ASN A 43 -13.78 -1.77 3.86
N LEU A 44 -12.64 -1.45 4.47
CA LEU A 44 -11.85 -2.39 5.29
C LEU A 44 -12.69 -2.97 6.44
N GLN A 45 -13.43 -2.11 7.15
CA GLN A 45 -14.27 -2.54 8.28
C GLN A 45 -15.47 -3.41 7.88
N ALA A 46 -15.84 -3.43 6.60
CA ALA A 46 -16.81 -4.40 6.08
C ALA A 46 -16.18 -5.80 5.89
N GLU A 47 -14.86 -5.88 5.83
CA GLU A 47 -14.09 -7.10 5.58
C GLU A 47 -13.47 -7.70 6.85
N CYS A 48 -12.94 -6.86 7.75
CA CYS A 48 -12.37 -7.26 9.03
C CYS A 48 -12.36 -6.08 10.02
N SER A 49 -12.17 -6.36 11.32
CA SER A 49 -11.99 -5.30 12.31
C SER A 49 -10.57 -4.72 12.26
N LEU A 50 -10.36 -3.52 12.82
CA LEU A 50 -9.01 -2.98 13.01
C LEU A 50 -8.14 -3.88 13.91
N GLY A 51 -8.78 -4.62 14.82
CA GLY A 51 -8.10 -5.58 15.69
C GLY A 51 -7.52 -6.78 14.95
N ASP A 52 -8.06 -7.14 13.79
CA ASP A 52 -7.64 -8.29 12.99
C ASP A 52 -6.48 -7.97 12.02
N LEU A 53 -6.07 -6.69 11.92
CA LEU A 53 -4.93 -6.30 11.08
C LEU A 53 -3.61 -6.69 11.74
N ASP A 54 -2.72 -7.30 10.98
CA ASP A 54 -1.36 -7.62 11.40
C ASP A 54 -0.36 -6.53 11.03
N ALA A 55 -0.60 -5.81 9.94
CA ALA A 55 0.21 -4.68 9.51
C ALA A 55 -0.52 -3.74 8.53
N VAL A 56 0.07 -2.55 8.35
CA VAL A 56 -0.18 -1.66 7.21
C VAL A 56 1.12 -1.52 6.43
N VAL A 57 1.02 -1.55 5.10
CA VAL A 57 2.13 -1.24 4.18
C VAL A 57 1.73 -0.01 3.38
N LEU A 58 2.56 1.03 3.40
CA LEU A 58 2.34 2.26 2.65
C LEU A 58 3.41 2.43 1.60
N THR A 59 2.99 2.60 0.36
CA THR A 59 3.89 2.69 -0.80
C THR A 59 4.57 4.05 -0.91
N HIS A 60 3.83 5.15 -0.72
CA HIS A 60 4.35 6.51 -0.81
C HIS A 60 3.46 7.56 -0.12
N ALA A 61 3.89 8.84 -0.19
CA ALA A 61 3.31 9.92 0.61
C ALA A 61 2.22 10.75 -0.09
N HIS A 62 1.72 10.35 -1.27
CA HIS A 62 0.60 11.05 -1.86
C HIS A 62 -0.69 10.80 -1.06
N PRO A 63 -1.52 11.84 -0.88
CA PRO A 63 -2.67 11.80 0.03
C PRO A 63 -3.66 10.67 -0.22
N ASP A 64 -3.86 10.31 -1.47
CA ASP A 64 -4.79 9.26 -1.90
C ASP A 64 -4.33 7.83 -1.56
N HIS A 65 -3.13 7.68 -0.99
CA HIS A 65 -2.59 6.39 -0.55
C HIS A 65 -2.52 6.20 0.97
N TRP A 66 -2.76 7.24 1.81
CA TRP A 66 -2.54 7.06 3.26
C TRP A 66 -3.37 7.91 4.22
N LEU A 67 -4.17 8.85 3.74
CA LEU A 67 -4.85 9.81 4.63
C LEU A 67 -5.91 9.22 5.56
N GLU A 68 -6.21 7.92 5.49
CA GLU A 68 -6.99 7.24 6.54
C GLU A 68 -6.18 6.99 7.82
N LEU A 69 -4.84 6.92 7.77
CA LEU A 69 -4.01 6.60 8.94
C LEU A 69 -4.20 7.58 10.12
N PRO A 70 -4.32 8.90 9.93
CA PRO A 70 -4.63 9.81 11.03
C PRO A 70 -5.95 9.49 11.74
N VAL A 71 -6.95 9.02 10.99
CA VAL A 71 -8.26 8.60 11.55
C VAL A 71 -8.11 7.28 12.30
N VAL A 72 -7.36 6.34 11.75
CA VAL A 72 -7.02 5.05 12.40
C VAL A 72 -6.24 5.26 13.69
N ALA A 73 -5.31 6.22 13.72
CA ALA A 73 -4.61 6.60 14.95
C ALA A 73 -5.58 6.97 16.07
N ASN A 74 -6.58 7.79 15.74
CA ASN A 74 -7.63 8.18 16.66
C ASN A 74 -8.48 6.98 17.12
N ALA A 75 -8.86 6.11 16.18
CA ALA A 75 -9.65 4.93 16.49
C ALA A 75 -8.92 4.01 17.48
N ILE A 76 -7.65 3.68 17.22
CA ILE A 76 -6.84 2.81 18.10
C ILE A 76 -6.62 3.46 19.46
N GLN A 77 -6.34 4.76 19.50
CA GLN A 77 -6.01 5.43 20.75
C GLN A 77 -7.21 5.55 21.69
N TRP A 78 -8.41 5.74 21.17
CA TRP A 78 -9.56 6.15 21.99
C TRP A 78 -10.74 5.19 22.00
N TYR A 79 -10.90 4.37 20.96
CA TYR A 79 -12.12 3.58 20.77
C TYR A 79 -11.87 2.08 20.67
N GLU A 80 -10.82 1.67 19.98
CA GLU A 80 -10.47 0.27 19.72
C GLU A 80 -9.03 -0.03 20.13
N PRO A 81 -8.72 0.02 21.45
CA PRO A 81 -7.35 -0.17 21.92
C PRO A 81 -6.82 -1.55 21.57
N ARG A 82 -5.63 -1.58 21.00
CA ARG A 82 -4.91 -2.77 20.57
C ARG A 82 -3.41 -2.59 20.82
N PRO A 83 -2.58 -3.66 20.74
CA PRO A 83 -1.13 -3.51 20.59
C PRO A 83 -0.82 -2.60 19.40
N ARG A 84 0.30 -1.87 19.45
CA ARG A 84 0.69 -0.96 18.36
C ARG A 84 0.66 -1.68 17.02
N LEU A 85 -0.03 -1.09 16.05
CA LEU A 85 -0.14 -1.62 14.70
C LEU A 85 1.17 -1.39 13.93
N PRO A 86 1.85 -2.44 13.45
CA PRO A 86 3.02 -2.29 12.59
C PRO A 86 2.66 -1.51 11.31
N VAL A 87 3.44 -0.48 10.98
CA VAL A 87 3.31 0.29 9.73
C VAL A 87 4.65 0.30 9.02
N TYR A 88 4.69 -0.26 7.83
CA TYR A 88 5.89 -0.32 6.99
C TYR A 88 5.81 0.74 5.89
N SER A 89 6.85 1.54 5.75
CA SER A 89 6.94 2.55 4.68
C SER A 89 8.38 3.00 4.44
N ASN A 90 8.64 3.74 3.36
CA ASN A 90 9.89 4.45 3.21
C ASN A 90 10.03 5.62 4.21
N ALA A 91 11.24 6.15 4.36
CA ALA A 91 11.55 7.23 5.30
C ALA A 91 10.79 8.54 4.99
N HIS A 92 10.55 8.82 3.69
CA HIS A 92 9.81 10.01 3.26
C HIS A 92 8.36 9.96 3.72
N MET A 93 7.68 8.82 3.55
CA MET A 93 6.31 8.60 4.03
C MET A 93 6.25 8.69 5.57
N ALA A 94 7.19 8.07 6.28
CA ALA A 94 7.26 8.11 7.73
C ALA A 94 7.39 9.54 8.26
N ALA A 95 8.18 10.39 7.59
CA ALA A 95 8.34 11.81 7.96
C ALA A 95 7.04 12.61 7.75
N HIS A 96 6.31 12.37 6.64
CA HIS A 96 5.02 13.00 6.36
C HIS A 96 3.96 12.61 7.39
N ALA A 97 3.85 11.31 7.70
CA ALA A 97 2.91 10.82 8.71
C ALA A 97 3.21 11.41 10.09
N ARG A 98 4.47 11.47 10.49
CA ARG A 98 4.89 12.07 11.77
C ARG A 98 4.58 13.56 11.84
N SER A 99 4.70 14.27 10.73
CA SER A 99 4.36 15.70 10.65
C SER A 99 2.85 15.95 10.78
N LEU A 100 2.01 15.07 10.23
CA LEU A 100 0.55 15.25 10.22
C LEU A 100 -0.11 14.69 11.49
N ILE A 101 0.25 13.48 11.91
CA ILE A 101 -0.34 12.81 13.09
C ILE A 101 0.21 13.42 14.38
N GLY A 102 1.45 13.90 14.34
CA GLY A 102 2.10 14.55 15.47
C GLY A 102 3.00 13.62 16.28
N PRO A 103 3.49 14.10 17.47
CA PRO A 103 4.48 13.39 18.26
C PRO A 103 3.96 12.07 18.85
N ASP A 104 2.65 11.92 19.00
CA ASP A 104 2.03 10.73 19.58
C ASP A 104 1.81 9.60 18.57
N ILE A 105 2.36 9.71 17.36
CA ILE A 105 2.24 8.69 16.29
C ILE A 105 2.69 7.29 16.77
N ASP A 106 3.66 7.24 17.67
CA ASP A 106 4.20 6.00 18.22
C ASP A 106 3.30 5.37 19.31
N VAL A 107 2.18 5.99 19.66
CA VAL A 107 1.20 5.42 20.59
C VAL A 107 0.36 4.35 19.86
N PRO A 108 -0.33 4.64 18.73
CA PRO A 108 -1.10 3.64 18.00
C PRO A 108 -0.25 2.77 17.07
N PHE A 109 0.91 3.26 16.60
CA PHE A 109 1.69 2.59 15.56
C PHE A 109 3.09 2.18 16.02
N ASP A 110 3.55 1.04 15.48
CA ASP A 110 4.95 0.61 15.47
C ASP A 110 5.52 0.87 14.07
N TRP A 111 6.03 2.09 13.86
CA TRP A 111 6.46 2.53 12.54
C TRP A 111 7.84 1.98 12.17
N ARG A 112 7.90 1.22 11.09
CA ARG A 112 9.09 0.52 10.60
C ARG A 112 9.48 1.07 9.23
N VAL A 113 10.59 1.80 9.20
CA VAL A 113 11.14 2.30 7.92
C VAL A 113 11.81 1.16 7.17
N ILE A 114 11.44 1.03 5.90
CA ILE A 114 12.00 0.06 4.97
C ILE A 114 12.73 0.79 3.84
N GLU A 115 13.74 0.12 3.29
CA GLU A 115 14.52 0.55 2.12
C GLU A 115 14.10 -0.27 0.89
N ALA A 116 14.48 0.20 -0.29
CA ALA A 116 14.36 -0.60 -1.50
C ALA A 116 15.10 -1.93 -1.32
N ASP A 117 14.59 -2.98 -1.93
CA ASP A 117 15.12 -4.33 -1.85
C ASP A 117 15.03 -5.01 -0.46
N ALA A 118 14.42 -4.34 0.52
CA ALA A 118 14.14 -4.96 1.80
C ALA A 118 13.18 -6.14 1.67
N GLN A 119 13.29 -7.08 2.58
CA GLN A 119 12.33 -8.16 2.77
C GLN A 119 11.75 -8.09 4.17
N VAL A 120 10.42 -8.21 4.26
CA VAL A 120 9.67 -8.14 5.51
C VAL A 120 8.72 -9.32 5.60
N GLU A 121 8.67 -9.96 6.77
CA GLU A 121 7.72 -11.04 7.06
C GLU A 121 6.56 -10.51 7.90
N VAL A 122 5.32 -10.84 7.48
CA VAL A 122 4.10 -10.60 8.25
C VAL A 122 3.26 -11.87 8.23
N GLY A 123 3.23 -12.59 9.35
CA GLY A 123 2.63 -13.92 9.42
C GLY A 123 3.32 -14.89 8.45
N ASP A 124 2.56 -15.42 7.50
CA ASP A 124 3.05 -16.29 6.42
C ASP A 124 3.23 -15.56 5.08
N GLN A 125 3.19 -14.23 5.09
CA GLN A 125 3.44 -13.39 3.92
C GLN A 125 4.88 -12.86 3.93
N THR A 126 5.58 -12.99 2.81
CA THR A 126 6.87 -12.35 2.53
C THR A 126 6.67 -11.15 1.61
N TRP A 127 7.06 -9.97 2.06
CA TRP A 127 6.94 -8.71 1.31
C TRP A 127 8.30 -8.26 0.82
N THR A 128 8.41 -7.92 -0.46
CA THR A 128 9.58 -7.30 -1.08
C THR A 128 9.19 -6.01 -1.79
N PHE A 129 10.17 -5.10 -1.89
CA PHE A 129 9.93 -3.72 -2.34
C PHE A 129 10.92 -3.37 -3.45
N ALA A 130 10.45 -2.61 -4.45
CA ALA A 130 11.27 -2.04 -5.50
C ALA A 130 10.90 -0.58 -5.72
N GLU A 131 11.89 0.31 -5.90
CA GLU A 131 11.60 1.70 -6.26
C GLU A 131 10.94 1.79 -7.62
N THR A 132 9.94 2.67 -7.73
CA THR A 132 9.27 3.00 -8.99
C THR A 132 9.73 4.35 -9.52
N GLU A 133 9.36 4.65 -10.75
CA GLU A 133 9.59 5.96 -11.36
C GLU A 133 8.41 6.89 -11.04
N HIS A 134 8.52 7.67 -9.95
CA HIS A 134 7.44 8.55 -9.53
C HIS A 134 7.97 9.89 -8.98
N TYR A 135 7.07 10.88 -8.74
CA TYR A 135 7.43 12.23 -8.28
C TYR A 135 8.00 12.27 -6.86
N VAL A 136 7.65 11.28 -6.05
CA VAL A 136 8.14 11.11 -4.67
C VAL A 136 8.67 9.68 -4.51
N PRO A 137 9.53 9.40 -3.51
CA PRO A 137 9.98 8.05 -3.24
C PRO A 137 8.79 7.10 -3.08
N THR A 138 8.68 6.14 -3.98
CA THR A 138 7.53 5.22 -4.10
C THR A 138 8.03 3.80 -4.27
N PHE A 139 7.35 2.83 -3.64
CA PHE A 139 7.65 1.42 -3.77
C PHE A 139 6.53 0.67 -4.47
N ALA A 140 6.87 -0.09 -5.50
CA ALA A 140 6.11 -1.27 -5.87
C ALA A 140 6.31 -2.35 -4.81
N THR A 141 5.30 -3.20 -4.61
CA THR A 141 5.35 -4.28 -3.62
C THR A 141 5.10 -5.63 -4.28
N ARG A 142 5.80 -6.65 -3.83
CA ARG A 142 5.48 -8.05 -4.11
C ARG A 142 5.21 -8.76 -2.79
N THR A 143 4.13 -9.51 -2.74
CA THR A 143 3.74 -10.34 -1.61
C THR A 143 3.73 -11.78 -2.04
N ASP A 144 4.51 -12.62 -1.39
CA ASP A 144 4.58 -14.06 -1.61
C ASP A 144 3.99 -14.79 -0.39
N CYS A 145 3.22 -15.87 -0.63
CA CYS A 145 2.73 -16.78 0.41
C CYS A 145 2.69 -18.21 -0.14
N GLY A 146 3.61 -19.06 0.31
CA GLY A 146 3.83 -20.37 -0.31
C GLY A 146 4.25 -20.24 -1.76
N ASP A 147 3.46 -20.84 -2.67
CA ASP A 147 3.73 -20.79 -4.12
C ASP A 147 2.94 -19.67 -4.84
N GLU A 148 2.19 -18.85 -4.09
CA GLU A 148 1.34 -17.80 -4.66
C GLU A 148 1.98 -16.43 -4.48
N SER A 149 1.87 -15.55 -5.50
CA SER A 149 2.49 -14.23 -5.53
C SER A 149 1.57 -13.17 -6.11
N ILE A 150 1.53 -12.00 -5.47
CA ILE A 150 0.79 -10.82 -5.92
C ILE A 150 1.74 -9.63 -5.96
N VAL A 151 1.75 -8.89 -7.07
CA VAL A 151 2.48 -7.63 -7.21
C VAL A 151 1.49 -6.47 -7.32
N PHE A 152 1.82 -5.35 -6.67
CA PHE A 152 1.19 -4.06 -6.87
C PHE A 152 2.26 -3.05 -7.27
N THR A 153 2.10 -2.41 -8.44
CA THR A 153 3.09 -1.45 -8.93
C THR A 153 3.14 -0.18 -8.12
N SER A 154 2.07 0.15 -7.37
CA SER A 154 1.84 1.51 -6.91
C SER A 154 1.88 2.49 -8.08
N ASP A 155 2.03 3.79 -7.80
CA ASP A 155 2.16 4.81 -8.83
C ASP A 155 3.54 4.73 -9.49
N THR A 156 3.56 4.73 -10.82
CA THR A 156 4.82 4.64 -11.56
C THR A 156 4.71 5.17 -12.98
N GLY A 157 5.80 5.75 -13.48
CA GLY A 157 5.97 6.07 -14.88
C GLY A 157 6.43 4.85 -15.71
N PRO A 158 6.56 5.04 -17.03
CA PRO A 158 6.89 3.96 -17.98
C PRO A 158 8.33 3.44 -17.85
N GLY A 159 9.19 4.11 -17.09
CA GLY A 159 10.56 3.66 -16.85
C GLY A 159 10.68 2.50 -15.85
N PHE A 160 9.65 2.19 -15.08
CA PHE A 160 9.63 1.05 -14.18
C PHE A 160 9.24 -0.23 -14.92
N THR A 161 9.84 -1.34 -14.53
CA THR A 161 9.48 -2.67 -15.05
C THR A 161 9.42 -3.69 -13.92
N LEU A 162 8.55 -4.69 -14.06
CA LEU A 162 8.44 -5.81 -13.10
C LEU A 162 9.62 -6.81 -13.18
N ALA A 163 10.54 -6.63 -14.14
CA ALA A 163 11.62 -7.57 -14.40
C ALA A 163 12.46 -7.88 -13.13
N SER A 164 12.80 -6.85 -12.36
CA SER A 164 13.60 -7.02 -11.14
C SER A 164 12.88 -7.88 -10.08
N MET A 165 11.57 -7.77 -9.98
CA MET A 165 10.77 -8.57 -9.05
C MET A 165 10.62 -10.03 -9.51
N VAL A 166 10.56 -10.27 -10.84
CA VAL A 166 10.52 -11.61 -11.42
C VAL A 166 11.89 -12.29 -11.27
N GLU A 167 12.98 -11.60 -11.57
CA GLU A 167 14.33 -12.13 -11.49
C GLU A 167 14.71 -12.59 -10.08
N ARG A 168 14.25 -11.89 -9.05
CA ARG A 168 14.56 -12.20 -7.65
C ARG A 168 13.72 -13.33 -7.06
N SER A 169 12.45 -13.38 -7.39
CA SER A 169 11.49 -14.23 -6.67
C SER A 169 10.64 -15.13 -7.58
N GLY A 170 10.94 -15.16 -8.89
CA GLY A 170 10.25 -16.01 -9.84
C GLY A 170 8.95 -15.41 -10.40
N ALA A 171 8.10 -16.25 -10.97
CA ALA A 171 6.86 -15.85 -11.64
C ALA A 171 5.92 -15.05 -10.72
N ILE A 172 5.06 -14.24 -11.34
CA ILE A 172 4.00 -13.48 -10.68
C ILE A 172 2.68 -14.08 -11.10
N ASP A 173 1.82 -14.44 -10.11
CA ASP A 173 0.50 -15.01 -10.40
C ASP A 173 -0.54 -13.93 -10.67
N LEU A 174 -0.45 -12.79 -9.97
CA LEU A 174 -1.35 -11.64 -10.15
C LEU A 174 -0.58 -10.34 -10.07
N ALA A 175 -0.80 -9.45 -11.03
CA ALA A 175 -0.28 -8.08 -10.98
C ALA A 175 -1.45 -7.08 -10.95
N LEU A 176 -1.40 -6.18 -9.97
CA LEU A 176 -2.23 -4.98 -9.89
C LEU A 176 -1.37 -3.83 -10.41
N ILE A 177 -1.71 -3.32 -11.57
CA ILE A 177 -0.93 -2.29 -12.27
C ILE A 177 -1.74 -1.00 -12.29
N GLU A 178 -1.11 0.12 -11.96
CA GLU A 178 -1.75 1.42 -12.09
C GLU A 178 -2.06 1.74 -13.55
N SER A 179 -3.09 2.51 -13.77
CA SER A 179 -3.44 3.05 -15.09
C SER A 179 -4.22 4.35 -14.86
N THR A 180 -3.47 5.41 -14.55
CA THR A 180 -4.05 6.72 -14.25
C THR A 180 -4.65 7.39 -15.49
N PHE A 181 -4.11 7.10 -16.66
CA PHE A 181 -4.56 7.66 -17.93
C PHE A 181 -5.07 6.57 -18.88
N LEU A 182 -5.94 6.95 -19.80
CA LEU A 182 -6.39 6.05 -20.88
C LEU A 182 -5.36 5.93 -21.98
N GLU A 183 -4.76 7.05 -22.37
CA GLU A 183 -3.77 7.14 -23.44
C GLU A 183 -2.58 7.98 -23.03
N ARG A 184 -1.36 7.51 -23.34
CA ARG A 184 -0.11 8.25 -23.10
C ARG A 184 -0.08 9.60 -23.78
N SER A 185 -0.69 9.73 -24.95
CA SER A 185 -0.71 10.97 -25.75
C SER A 185 -1.35 12.15 -25.03
N GLU A 186 -2.24 11.90 -24.07
CA GLU A 186 -2.91 12.96 -23.29
C GLU A 186 -1.96 13.60 -22.26
N HIS A 187 -1.00 12.82 -21.74
CA HIS A 187 -0.09 13.23 -20.67
C HIS A 187 1.35 12.70 -20.88
N PRO A 188 2.05 13.12 -21.96
CA PRO A 188 3.29 12.48 -22.41
C PRO A 188 4.47 12.61 -21.42
N GLY A 189 4.41 13.50 -20.45
CA GLY A 189 5.47 13.69 -19.45
C GLY A 189 5.08 13.25 -18.04
N ALA A 190 3.92 12.63 -17.86
CA ALA A 190 3.49 12.22 -16.53
C ALA A 190 4.22 10.95 -16.07
N LEU A 191 4.57 10.91 -14.78
CA LEU A 191 5.13 9.73 -14.11
C LEU A 191 4.01 8.84 -13.56
N HIS A 192 3.09 8.50 -14.45
CA HIS A 192 2.01 7.53 -14.29
C HIS A 192 1.86 6.72 -15.58
N LEU A 193 1.34 5.52 -15.47
CA LEU A 193 1.06 4.69 -16.63
C LEU A 193 -0.24 5.10 -17.34
N ALA A 194 -0.32 4.76 -18.60
CA ALA A 194 -1.55 4.78 -19.37
C ALA A 194 -1.97 3.35 -19.73
N ALA A 195 -3.27 3.16 -20.01
CA ALA A 195 -3.81 1.83 -20.29
C ALA A 195 -3.31 1.22 -21.61
N ASP A 196 -2.67 2.02 -22.46
CA ASP A 196 -2.06 1.59 -23.72
C ASP A 196 -0.56 1.21 -23.57
N GLU A 197 0.00 1.21 -22.35
CA GLU A 197 1.37 0.80 -22.00
C GLU A 197 1.40 -0.54 -21.29
#